data_da47c1062cc940c65553babf1a429a16
#
_entry.id   da47c1062cc940c65553babf1a429a16
#
_cell.length_a   1.000
_cell.length_b   1.000
_cell.length_c   1.000
_cell.angle_alpha   90.00
_cell.angle_beta   90.00
_cell.angle_gamma   90.00
#
_symmetry.space_group_name_H-M   'P 1'
#
loop_
_entity.id
_entity.type
_entity.pdbx_description
1 polymer ?
#
loop_
_entity_poly.entity_id
_entity_poly.type
_entity_poly.pdbx_seq_one_letter_code
_entity_poly.pdbx_strand_id
1 'polypeptide(L)'
;KENLINRLTLNEKKIDNIIKSIKVISKLKDPVNVILSKWKRPNGLNIQRVTIPIGVIGVIYESRPNVTSDVSSLCFKSGNCVILRGGTEAYFSNKILANLFRNALNKNNLNKNFVQFLNNRSRKSVDFMLSKMRNYIDIIIPRGGKNLVKKVQQLSSVPIIGHLEGICHTYIDKNANLNSAIKIINNAKLRNTSICGATETILIHEKSLKKYTNPILNKLRNNHCTIYADSKIKKIFKGKSLSAKEKNWSTEYLSAKVSVKSVKNVIEAVNHINKYGTMHTDAIISKNKETAKFFLKNVKSSIAIHNSSTQFADGGEFGFGGEVGISTNKLPPRGPVGLNQLVTYKYEVLGSGQIRN
;
A
#
# COMPACT_ATOMS: atom_id res chain seq x y z
N LYS A 1 10.09 13.26 -17.15
CA LYS A 1 10.17 14.59 -16.46
C LYS A 1 8.78 15.10 -16.09
N GLU A 2 7.80 15.07 -16.99
CA GLU A 2 6.44 15.57 -16.77
C GLU A 2 5.72 14.96 -15.57
N ASN A 3 5.77 13.64 -15.41
CA ASN A 3 5.20 12.94 -14.24
C ASN A 3 5.81 13.39 -12.91
N LEU A 4 7.08 13.76 -12.89
CA LEU A 4 7.75 14.26 -11.68
C LEU A 4 7.28 15.69 -11.37
N ILE A 5 7.20 16.55 -12.37
CA ILE A 5 6.70 17.93 -12.22
C ILE A 5 5.26 17.89 -11.69
N ASN A 6 4.40 17.07 -12.28
CA ASN A 6 3.01 16.93 -11.85
C ASN A 6 2.89 16.44 -10.37
N ARG A 7 3.81 15.61 -9.90
CA ARG A 7 3.84 15.17 -8.50
C ARG A 7 4.30 16.29 -7.55
N LEU A 8 5.24 17.11 -7.97
CA LEU A 8 5.85 18.17 -7.15
C LEU A 8 5.02 19.44 -7.09
N THR A 9 4.26 19.76 -8.14
CA THR A 9 3.46 20.98 -8.21
C THR A 9 2.37 20.99 -7.15
N LEU A 10 2.34 22.02 -6.32
CA LEU A 10 1.25 22.34 -5.39
C LEU A 10 0.46 23.52 -5.96
N ASN A 11 -0.67 23.22 -6.57
CA ASN A 11 -1.67 24.22 -6.97
C ASN A 11 -2.81 24.26 -5.94
N GLU A 12 -3.71 25.24 -6.04
CA GLU A 12 -4.85 25.44 -5.13
C GLU A 12 -5.64 24.16 -4.91
N LYS A 13 -6.02 23.46 -5.99
CA LYS A 13 -6.74 22.19 -5.92
C LYS A 13 -6.02 21.11 -5.09
N LYS A 14 -4.70 21.03 -5.20
CA LYS A 14 -3.91 20.07 -4.39
C LYS A 14 -3.78 20.50 -2.94
N ILE A 15 -3.70 21.81 -2.68
CA ILE A 15 -3.72 22.35 -1.32
C ILE A 15 -5.08 22.07 -0.67
N ASP A 16 -6.19 22.30 -1.38
CA ASP A 16 -7.54 21.94 -0.90
C ASP A 16 -7.68 20.46 -0.59
N ASN A 17 -7.07 19.60 -1.40
CA ASN A 17 -7.06 18.16 -1.14
C ASN A 17 -6.27 17.82 0.14
N ILE A 18 -5.14 18.47 0.39
CA ILE A 18 -4.38 18.32 1.64
C ILE A 18 -5.25 18.75 2.84
N ILE A 19 -5.92 19.91 2.75
CA ILE A 19 -6.82 20.40 3.80
C ILE A 19 -7.97 19.42 4.06
N LYS A 20 -8.58 18.89 2.99
CA LYS A 20 -9.63 17.88 3.10
C LYS A 20 -9.13 16.60 3.78
N SER A 21 -7.94 16.10 3.40
CA SER A 21 -7.31 14.94 4.02
C SER A 21 -7.11 15.14 5.52
N ILE A 22 -6.51 16.27 5.93
CA ILE A 22 -6.32 16.60 7.34
C ILE A 22 -7.65 16.64 8.10
N LYS A 23 -8.69 17.28 7.52
CA LYS A 23 -10.04 17.34 8.11
C LYS A 23 -10.67 15.96 8.26
N VAL A 24 -10.45 15.04 7.31
CA VAL A 24 -10.93 13.66 7.41
C VAL A 24 -10.19 12.93 8.54
N ILE A 25 -8.85 13.01 8.57
CA ILE A 25 -8.03 12.38 9.61
C ILE A 25 -8.40 12.89 11.01
N SER A 26 -8.64 14.20 11.17
CA SER A 26 -9.01 14.78 12.47
C SER A 26 -10.32 14.23 13.05
N LYS A 27 -11.26 13.83 12.19
CA LYS A 27 -12.56 13.25 12.57
C LYS A 27 -12.52 11.74 12.83
N LEU A 28 -11.43 11.05 12.49
CA LEU A 28 -11.31 9.63 12.77
C LEU A 28 -11.31 9.37 14.28
N LYS A 29 -11.82 8.21 14.67
CA LYS A 29 -11.80 7.78 16.07
C LYS A 29 -10.35 7.64 16.54
N ASP A 30 -10.09 8.07 17.78
CA ASP A 30 -8.78 7.92 18.41
C ASP A 30 -8.44 6.42 18.55
N PRO A 31 -7.28 5.96 18.02
CA PRO A 31 -6.89 4.56 18.08
C PRO A 31 -6.14 4.21 19.38
N VAL A 32 -5.81 5.20 20.23
CA VAL A 32 -5.02 5.00 21.46
C VAL A 32 -5.95 4.64 22.63
N ASN A 33 -5.46 3.81 23.54
CA ASN A 33 -6.19 3.33 24.74
C ASN A 33 -7.49 2.57 24.42
N VAL A 34 -7.57 1.94 23.25
CA VAL A 34 -8.71 1.09 22.87
C VAL A 34 -8.49 -0.34 23.38
N ILE A 35 -9.47 -0.88 24.12
CA ILE A 35 -9.43 -2.27 24.55
C ILE A 35 -9.77 -3.17 23.36
N LEU A 36 -8.78 -3.91 22.84
CA LEU A 36 -8.94 -4.84 21.73
C LEU A 36 -9.57 -6.16 22.14
N SER A 37 -9.26 -6.62 23.36
CA SER A 37 -9.80 -7.85 23.94
C SER A 37 -9.65 -7.82 25.45
N LYS A 38 -10.58 -8.50 26.15
CA LYS A 38 -10.57 -8.64 27.62
C LYS A 38 -11.02 -10.05 28.00
N TRP A 39 -10.35 -10.65 28.98
CA TRP A 39 -10.72 -11.97 29.50
C TRP A 39 -10.33 -12.12 30.96
N LYS A 40 -11.03 -13.02 31.67
CA LYS A 40 -10.77 -13.37 33.08
C LYS A 40 -10.08 -14.72 33.14
N ARG A 41 -9.12 -14.87 34.05
CA ARG A 41 -8.45 -16.14 34.32
C ARG A 41 -9.12 -16.85 35.51
N PRO A 42 -8.98 -18.21 35.66
CA PRO A 42 -9.53 -18.95 36.76
C PRO A 42 -9.05 -18.46 38.15
N ASN A 43 -7.81 -17.96 38.24
CA ASN A 43 -7.24 -17.38 39.46
C ASN A 43 -7.73 -15.97 39.80
N GLY A 44 -8.71 -15.43 39.02
CA GLY A 44 -9.31 -14.11 39.25
C GLY A 44 -8.65 -12.93 38.53
N LEU A 45 -7.48 -13.13 37.92
CA LEU A 45 -6.84 -12.04 37.11
C LEU A 45 -7.72 -11.64 35.94
N ASN A 46 -7.92 -10.33 35.77
CA ASN A 46 -8.52 -9.75 34.59
C ASN A 46 -7.40 -9.24 33.66
N ILE A 47 -7.37 -9.72 32.42
CA ILE A 47 -6.35 -9.34 31.45
C ILE A 47 -7.04 -8.61 30.32
N GLN A 48 -6.47 -7.49 29.90
CA GLN A 48 -6.95 -6.76 28.72
C GLN A 48 -5.77 -6.39 27.81
N ARG A 49 -6.04 -6.37 26.52
CA ARG A 49 -5.10 -5.94 25.49
C ARG A 49 -5.51 -4.54 25.05
N VAL A 50 -4.65 -3.56 25.31
CA VAL A 50 -4.94 -2.12 25.11
C VAL A 50 -3.97 -1.53 24.12
N THR A 51 -4.47 -0.74 23.17
CA THR A 51 -3.65 -0.06 22.16
C THR A 51 -2.82 1.06 22.79
N ILE A 52 -1.59 1.19 22.30
CA ILE A 52 -0.64 2.26 22.63
C ILE A 52 0.04 2.76 21.35
N PRO A 53 0.58 3.98 21.32
CA PRO A 53 1.43 4.44 20.21
C PRO A 53 2.61 3.49 19.98
N ILE A 54 3.09 3.42 18.74
CA ILE A 54 4.34 2.70 18.41
C ILE A 54 5.54 3.42 19.05
N GLY A 55 5.56 4.77 18.97
CA GLY A 55 6.62 5.60 19.49
C GLY A 55 7.10 6.63 18.46
N VAL A 56 8.34 6.51 18.00
CA VAL A 56 8.95 7.42 17.01
C VAL A 56 9.00 6.75 15.65
N ILE A 57 8.34 7.36 14.67
CA ILE A 57 8.25 6.84 13.30
C ILE A 57 9.15 7.67 12.38
N GLY A 58 10.12 7.03 11.74
CA GLY A 58 10.92 7.63 10.69
C GLY A 58 10.25 7.45 9.32
N VAL A 59 10.00 8.55 8.59
CA VAL A 59 9.41 8.46 7.24
C VAL A 59 10.34 9.07 6.21
N ILE A 60 10.77 8.24 5.25
CA ILE A 60 11.67 8.62 4.17
C ILE A 60 10.88 8.59 2.87
N TYR A 61 10.68 9.75 2.22
CA TYR A 61 9.78 9.85 1.07
C TYR A 61 10.33 10.72 -0.06
N GLU A 62 9.85 10.45 -1.28
CA GLU A 62 10.25 11.12 -2.53
C GLU A 62 9.07 11.82 -3.17
N SER A 63 9.32 12.99 -3.80
CA SER A 63 8.47 13.65 -4.81
C SER A 63 6.97 13.77 -4.49
N ARG A 64 6.58 13.88 -3.21
CA ARG A 64 5.18 13.93 -2.78
C ARG A 64 5.02 14.86 -1.58
N PRO A 65 4.88 16.18 -1.78
CA PRO A 65 4.76 17.14 -0.68
C PRO A 65 3.59 16.86 0.27
N ASN A 66 2.44 16.39 -0.24
CA ASN A 66 1.28 16.03 0.56
C ASN A 66 1.57 14.98 1.63
N VAL A 67 2.54 14.08 1.39
CA VAL A 67 2.95 13.07 2.39
C VAL A 67 3.40 13.70 3.69
N THR A 68 4.03 14.88 3.64
CA THR A 68 4.42 15.63 4.84
C THR A 68 3.23 15.90 5.76
N SER A 69 2.12 16.37 5.20
CA SER A 69 0.91 16.71 5.96
C SER A 69 0.13 15.46 6.39
N ASP A 70 -0.08 14.52 5.48
CA ASP A 70 -0.83 13.30 5.75
C ASP A 70 -0.17 12.47 6.85
N VAL A 71 1.15 12.26 6.74
CA VAL A 71 1.92 11.49 7.71
C VAL A 71 2.01 12.20 9.06
N SER A 72 2.24 13.52 9.09
CA SER A 72 2.24 14.29 10.33
C SER A 72 0.91 14.17 11.06
N SER A 73 -0.20 14.25 10.32
CA SER A 73 -1.55 14.16 10.90
C SER A 73 -1.84 12.76 11.43
N LEU A 74 -1.52 11.71 10.67
CA LEU A 74 -1.74 10.32 11.09
C LEU A 74 -0.88 9.95 12.29
N CYS A 75 0.42 10.31 12.29
CA CYS A 75 1.30 10.03 13.40
C CYS A 75 0.89 10.79 14.67
N PHE A 76 0.60 12.07 14.56
CA PHE A 76 0.14 12.87 15.70
C PHE A 76 -1.18 12.34 16.26
N LYS A 77 -2.17 12.04 15.41
CA LYS A 77 -3.48 11.48 15.82
C LYS A 77 -3.37 10.12 16.49
N SER A 78 -2.37 9.32 16.14
CA SER A 78 -2.08 8.02 16.76
C SER A 78 -1.11 8.10 17.95
N GLY A 79 -0.80 9.32 18.43
CA GLY A 79 0.07 9.54 19.58
C GLY A 79 1.57 9.32 19.31
N ASN A 80 1.98 9.18 18.04
CA ASN A 80 3.37 8.96 17.66
C ASN A 80 4.10 10.27 17.37
N CYS A 81 5.39 10.30 17.65
CA CYS A 81 6.28 11.30 17.08
C CYS A 81 6.72 10.88 15.68
N VAL A 82 7.02 11.84 14.80
CA VAL A 82 7.51 11.55 13.45
C VAL A 82 8.75 12.34 13.09
N ILE A 83 9.71 11.65 12.47
CA ILE A 83 10.91 12.25 11.87
C ILE A 83 10.75 12.12 10.34
N LEU A 84 10.59 13.26 9.68
CA LEU A 84 10.34 13.38 8.26
C LEU A 84 11.63 13.65 7.49
N ARG A 85 11.93 12.80 6.50
CA ARG A 85 13.02 13.03 5.54
C ARG A 85 12.47 12.97 4.12
N GLY A 86 12.10 14.13 3.59
CA GLY A 86 11.61 14.29 2.21
C GLY A 86 12.75 14.34 1.17
N GLY A 87 12.41 14.05 -0.08
CA GLY A 87 13.34 14.19 -1.21
C GLY A 87 13.83 15.61 -1.41
N THR A 88 15.00 15.75 -2.01
CA THR A 88 15.65 17.06 -2.24
C THR A 88 14.88 17.92 -3.23
N GLU A 89 14.19 17.29 -4.16
CA GLU A 89 13.36 17.93 -5.21
C GLU A 89 12.12 18.65 -4.64
N ALA A 90 11.60 18.22 -3.49
CA ALA A 90 10.45 18.81 -2.81
C ALA A 90 10.82 19.51 -1.48
N TYR A 91 12.10 19.75 -1.24
CA TYR A 91 12.60 20.19 0.07
C TYR A 91 11.87 21.41 0.63
N PHE A 92 11.72 22.47 -0.17
CA PHE A 92 11.10 23.71 0.30
C PHE A 92 9.61 23.53 0.62
N SER A 93 8.86 22.84 -0.23
CA SER A 93 7.45 22.52 0.02
C SER A 93 7.29 21.67 1.28
N ASN A 94 8.11 20.63 1.44
CA ASN A 94 8.08 19.76 2.61
C ASN A 94 8.41 20.53 3.89
N LYS A 95 9.42 21.41 3.86
CA LYS A 95 9.83 22.25 4.99
C LYS A 95 8.71 23.19 5.42
N ILE A 96 8.05 23.86 4.45
CA ILE A 96 6.92 24.75 4.74
C ILE A 96 5.79 23.98 5.40
N LEU A 97 5.37 22.85 4.83
CA LEU A 97 4.27 22.04 5.36
C LEU A 97 4.58 21.50 6.76
N ALA A 98 5.79 21.02 7.00
CA ALA A 98 6.22 20.58 8.33
C ALA A 98 6.22 21.75 9.34
N ASN A 99 6.70 22.94 8.95
CA ASN A 99 6.71 24.12 9.81
C ASN A 99 5.30 24.62 10.12
N LEU A 100 4.36 24.57 9.16
CA LEU A 100 2.96 24.92 9.42
C LEU A 100 2.36 24.00 10.50
N PHE A 101 2.64 22.70 10.44
CA PHE A 101 2.19 21.76 11.46
C PHE A 101 2.82 22.03 12.82
N ARG A 102 4.14 22.26 12.86
CA ARG A 102 4.87 22.62 14.08
C ARG A 102 4.37 23.92 14.71
N ASN A 103 4.07 24.93 13.88
CA ASN A 103 3.49 26.20 14.34
C ASN A 103 2.08 25.97 14.92
N ALA A 104 1.27 25.12 14.31
CA ALA A 104 -0.05 24.78 14.85
C ALA A 104 0.06 24.08 16.21
N LEU A 105 0.99 23.15 16.39
CA LEU A 105 1.28 22.52 17.68
C LEU A 105 1.65 23.58 18.74
N ASN A 106 2.59 24.46 18.42
CA ASN A 106 3.06 25.49 19.34
C ASN A 106 1.95 26.47 19.74
N LYS A 107 1.09 26.88 18.79
CA LYS A 107 -0.07 27.74 19.06
C LYS A 107 -1.11 27.11 20.01
N ASN A 108 -1.13 25.79 20.10
CA ASN A 108 -2.00 25.03 21.01
C ASN A 108 -1.25 24.54 22.26
N ASN A 109 -0.10 25.10 22.60
CA ASN A 109 0.74 24.73 23.75
C ASN A 109 1.18 23.25 23.74
N LEU A 110 1.33 22.66 22.54
CA LEU A 110 1.80 21.31 22.35
C LEU A 110 3.28 21.32 21.91
N ASN A 111 4.00 20.25 22.26
CA ASN A 111 5.40 20.15 21.90
C ASN A 111 5.56 20.04 20.36
N LYS A 112 6.15 21.06 19.74
CA LYS A 112 6.43 21.10 18.30
C LYS A 112 7.30 19.93 17.80
N ASN A 113 8.02 19.23 18.69
CA ASN A 113 8.88 18.12 18.34
C ASN A 113 8.13 16.80 18.10
N PHE A 114 6.81 16.76 18.27
CA PHE A 114 6.00 15.66 17.73
C PHE A 114 6.20 15.50 16.22
N VAL A 115 6.47 16.60 15.50
CA VAL A 115 6.80 16.57 14.08
C VAL A 115 8.17 17.20 13.88
N GLN A 116 9.12 16.40 13.42
CA GLN A 116 10.48 16.83 13.12
C GLN A 116 10.74 16.69 11.63
N PHE A 117 11.37 17.70 11.03
CA PHE A 117 11.77 17.69 9.64
C PHE A 117 13.29 17.76 9.54
N LEU A 118 13.89 16.78 8.86
CA LEU A 118 15.34 16.72 8.70
C LEU A 118 15.81 17.74 7.66
N ASN A 119 16.42 18.82 8.11
CA ASN A 119 16.88 19.92 7.25
C ASN A 119 18.08 19.55 6.37
N ASN A 120 18.84 18.51 6.73
CA ASN A 120 19.99 18.08 5.96
C ASN A 120 19.57 17.31 4.70
N ARG A 121 19.90 17.86 3.52
CA ARG A 121 19.57 17.29 2.21
C ARG A 121 20.51 16.15 1.78
N SER A 122 21.62 15.95 2.47
CA SER A 122 22.58 14.89 2.13
C SER A 122 21.95 13.49 2.21
N ARG A 123 22.31 12.62 1.28
CA ARG A 123 21.94 11.19 1.35
C ARG A 123 22.58 10.48 2.53
N LYS A 124 23.72 10.97 3.04
CA LYS A 124 24.38 10.45 4.26
C LYS A 124 23.47 10.54 5.49
N SER A 125 22.58 11.55 5.56
CA SER A 125 21.63 11.67 6.68
C SER A 125 20.55 10.56 6.65
N VAL A 126 20.17 10.06 5.47
CA VAL A 126 19.33 8.86 5.35
C VAL A 126 20.09 7.65 5.86
N ASP A 127 21.33 7.46 5.45
CA ASP A 127 22.15 6.33 5.88
C ASP A 127 22.36 6.33 7.39
N PHE A 128 22.61 7.49 7.97
CA PHE A 128 22.69 7.67 9.44
C PHE A 128 21.38 7.31 10.13
N MET A 129 20.25 7.80 9.62
CA MET A 129 18.92 7.52 10.15
C MET A 129 18.62 6.01 10.14
N LEU A 130 19.01 5.29 9.06
CA LEU A 130 18.82 3.86 8.91
C LEU A 130 19.73 3.02 9.81
N SER A 131 21.01 3.39 9.93
CA SER A 131 22.03 2.52 10.54
C SER A 131 22.41 2.88 11.97
N LYS A 132 22.17 4.14 12.42
CA LYS A 132 22.67 4.65 13.71
C LYS A 132 21.56 5.14 14.66
N MET A 133 20.31 5.22 14.20
CA MET A 133 19.22 5.77 15.02
C MET A 133 18.28 4.72 15.62
N ARG A 134 18.71 3.45 15.72
CA ARG A 134 17.90 2.35 16.29
C ARG A 134 17.38 2.64 17.69
N ASN A 135 18.11 3.36 18.51
CA ASN A 135 17.70 3.71 19.87
C ASN A 135 16.74 4.92 19.93
N TYR A 136 16.47 5.58 18.82
CA TYR A 136 15.67 6.81 18.73
C TYR A 136 14.47 6.67 17.79
N ILE A 137 14.44 5.65 16.92
CA ILE A 137 13.38 5.40 15.95
C ILE A 137 12.92 3.97 16.13
N ASP A 138 11.63 3.80 16.36
CA ASP A 138 11.02 2.49 16.56
C ASP A 138 10.72 1.78 15.25
N ILE A 139 10.35 2.54 14.21
CA ILE A 139 10.01 2.00 12.89
C ILE A 139 10.32 2.98 11.76
N ILE A 140 10.70 2.46 10.59
CA ILE A 140 10.91 3.24 9.37
C ILE A 140 9.88 2.87 8.30
N ILE A 141 9.32 3.89 7.65
CA ILE A 141 8.37 3.75 6.56
C ILE A 141 8.93 4.45 5.31
N PRO A 142 9.43 3.70 4.31
CA PRO A 142 9.86 4.28 3.04
C PRO A 142 8.66 4.54 2.12
N ARG A 143 8.65 5.69 1.46
CA ARG A 143 7.62 6.12 0.47
C ARG A 143 8.31 6.67 -0.79
N GLY A 144 8.72 5.79 -1.68
CA GLY A 144 9.43 6.20 -2.90
C GLY A 144 9.57 5.07 -3.89
N GLY A 145 10.44 5.25 -4.87
CA GLY A 145 10.70 4.23 -5.89
C GLY A 145 11.49 3.04 -5.34
N LYS A 146 11.55 1.97 -6.15
CA LYS A 146 12.22 0.70 -5.84
C LYS A 146 13.64 0.87 -5.26
N ASN A 147 14.41 1.81 -5.82
CA ASN A 147 15.79 2.02 -5.38
C ASN A 147 15.87 2.53 -3.94
N LEU A 148 14.99 3.46 -3.54
CA LEU A 148 14.91 3.93 -2.16
C LEU A 148 14.51 2.79 -1.23
N VAL A 149 13.44 2.08 -1.54
CA VAL A 149 12.94 1.00 -0.67
C VAL A 149 13.97 -0.11 -0.53
N LYS A 150 14.62 -0.53 -1.63
CA LYS A 150 15.71 -1.51 -1.60
C LYS A 150 16.86 -1.07 -0.70
N LYS A 151 17.29 0.20 -0.83
CA LYS A 151 18.34 0.78 0.03
C LYS A 151 17.93 0.73 1.50
N VAL A 152 16.70 1.13 1.82
CA VAL A 152 16.16 1.09 3.19
C VAL A 152 16.19 -0.34 3.72
N GLN A 153 15.72 -1.32 2.95
CA GLN A 153 15.72 -2.74 3.34
C GLN A 153 17.11 -3.31 3.59
N GLN A 154 18.11 -2.84 2.84
CA GLN A 154 19.49 -3.32 2.97
C GLN A 154 20.26 -2.69 4.14
N LEU A 155 20.00 -1.42 4.45
CA LEU A 155 20.81 -0.65 5.41
C LEU A 155 20.15 -0.46 6.78
N SER A 156 18.84 -0.68 6.89
CA SER A 156 18.14 -0.36 8.12
C SER A 156 18.41 -1.38 9.23
N SER A 157 18.90 -0.88 10.37
CA SER A 157 18.90 -1.59 11.65
C SER A 157 17.60 -1.41 12.43
N VAL A 158 16.69 -0.54 11.94
CA VAL A 158 15.37 -0.27 12.50
C VAL A 158 14.33 -1.10 11.74
N PRO A 159 13.30 -1.65 12.38
CA PRO A 159 12.19 -2.33 11.72
C PRO A 159 11.56 -1.48 10.59
N ILE A 160 11.12 -2.11 9.51
CA ILE A 160 10.58 -1.44 8.34
C ILE A 160 9.15 -1.88 8.07
N ILE A 161 8.26 -0.92 7.78
CA ILE A 161 6.93 -1.16 7.20
C ILE A 161 6.92 -0.62 5.77
N GLY A 162 6.62 -1.47 4.79
CA GLY A 162 6.53 -1.05 3.40
C GLY A 162 6.49 -2.20 2.40
N HIS A 163 6.58 -1.86 1.12
CA HIS A 163 6.69 -2.82 0.02
C HIS A 163 7.78 -2.35 -0.96
N LEU A 164 8.38 -3.31 -1.67
CA LEU A 164 9.40 -3.01 -2.66
C LEU A 164 8.79 -2.70 -4.03
N GLU A 165 7.83 -3.53 -4.45
CA GLU A 165 7.16 -3.49 -5.75
C GLU A 165 5.70 -3.93 -5.60
N GLY A 166 4.83 -3.44 -6.49
CA GLY A 166 3.42 -3.82 -6.59
C GLY A 166 3.15 -4.64 -7.86
N ILE A 167 3.57 -5.91 -7.92
CA ILE A 167 3.23 -6.80 -9.04
C ILE A 167 1.86 -7.40 -8.79
N CYS A 168 0.83 -6.64 -9.13
CA CYS A 168 -0.56 -7.03 -8.90
C CYS A 168 -1.13 -7.85 -10.07
N HIS A 169 -1.99 -8.82 -9.75
CA HIS A 169 -2.64 -9.67 -10.75
C HIS A 169 -4.17 -9.54 -10.70
N THR A 170 -4.79 -9.74 -11.86
CA THR A 170 -6.24 -9.95 -11.94
C THR A 170 -6.54 -11.23 -12.69
N TYR A 171 -7.14 -12.20 -11.99
CA TYR A 171 -7.58 -13.47 -12.58
C TYR A 171 -9.03 -13.38 -13.04
N ILE A 172 -9.28 -13.76 -14.29
CA ILE A 172 -10.61 -13.85 -14.92
C ILE A 172 -11.02 -15.32 -14.97
N ASP A 173 -11.96 -15.69 -14.13
CA ASP A 173 -12.51 -17.05 -14.08
C ASP A 173 -13.43 -17.34 -15.26
N LYS A 174 -13.64 -18.63 -15.57
CA LYS A 174 -14.57 -19.09 -16.63
C LYS A 174 -15.99 -18.53 -16.46
N ASN A 175 -16.42 -18.31 -15.23
CA ASN A 175 -17.75 -17.82 -14.87
C ASN A 175 -17.80 -16.31 -14.62
N ALA A 176 -16.83 -15.53 -15.10
CA ALA A 176 -16.86 -14.08 -14.97
C ALA A 176 -17.98 -13.45 -15.83
N ASN A 177 -18.47 -12.28 -15.42
CA ASN A 177 -19.28 -11.44 -16.30
C ASN A 177 -18.36 -10.67 -17.25
N LEU A 178 -18.60 -10.76 -18.56
CA LEU A 178 -17.74 -10.13 -19.56
C LEU A 178 -17.68 -8.61 -19.41
N ASN A 179 -18.82 -7.95 -19.27
CA ASN A 179 -18.88 -6.49 -19.17
C ASN A 179 -18.19 -5.99 -17.91
N SER A 180 -18.38 -6.69 -16.77
CA SER A 180 -17.66 -6.38 -15.54
C SER A 180 -16.15 -6.60 -15.69
N ALA A 181 -15.73 -7.69 -16.33
CA ALA A 181 -14.33 -7.99 -16.56
C ALA A 181 -13.64 -6.89 -17.40
N ILE A 182 -14.28 -6.43 -18.49
CA ILE A 182 -13.77 -5.34 -19.31
C ILE A 182 -13.60 -4.04 -18.49
N LYS A 183 -14.64 -3.67 -17.72
CA LYS A 183 -14.61 -2.45 -16.89
C LYS A 183 -13.53 -2.53 -15.80
N ILE A 184 -13.50 -3.63 -15.06
CA ILE A 184 -12.55 -3.84 -13.95
C ILE A 184 -11.12 -3.84 -14.47
N ILE A 185 -10.80 -4.61 -15.49
CA ILE A 185 -9.44 -4.69 -16.05
C ILE A 185 -8.98 -3.35 -16.61
N ASN A 186 -9.85 -2.65 -17.37
CA ASN A 186 -9.50 -1.33 -17.89
C ASN A 186 -9.20 -0.34 -16.76
N ASN A 187 -10.02 -0.32 -15.72
CA ASN A 187 -9.79 0.51 -14.54
C ASN A 187 -8.54 0.08 -13.79
N ALA A 188 -8.39 -1.21 -13.48
CA ALA A 188 -7.28 -1.76 -12.71
C ALA A 188 -5.90 -1.49 -13.38
N LYS A 189 -5.85 -1.45 -14.71
CA LYS A 189 -4.59 -1.14 -15.41
C LYS A 189 -4.42 0.34 -15.76
N LEU A 190 -5.47 1.03 -16.19
CA LEU A 190 -5.32 2.30 -16.91
C LEU A 190 -5.84 3.54 -16.18
N ARG A 191 -6.57 3.42 -15.06
CA ARG A 191 -7.00 4.58 -14.27
C ARG A 191 -5.78 5.40 -13.79
N ASN A 192 -4.79 4.72 -13.26
CA ASN A 192 -3.48 5.31 -12.92
C ASN A 192 -2.41 4.23 -13.04
N THR A 193 -1.59 4.30 -14.07
CA THR A 193 -0.56 3.31 -14.37
C THR A 193 0.66 3.41 -13.46
N SER A 194 0.81 4.51 -12.70
CA SER A 194 2.03 4.80 -11.93
C SER A 194 1.91 4.46 -10.45
N ILE A 195 0.87 3.71 -10.05
CA ILE A 195 0.66 3.27 -8.65
C ILE A 195 0.88 1.77 -8.51
N CYS A 196 1.36 1.36 -7.35
CA CYS A 196 1.65 -0.03 -7.03
C CYS A 196 0.41 -0.96 -7.03
N GLY A 197 -0.80 -0.40 -6.93
CA GLY A 197 -2.06 -1.13 -7.06
C GLY A 197 -2.53 -1.36 -8.50
N ALA A 198 -1.78 -0.90 -9.52
CA ALA A 198 -2.14 -1.18 -10.91
C ALA A 198 -1.93 -2.66 -11.26
N THR A 199 -2.88 -3.28 -11.96
CA THR A 199 -2.71 -4.66 -12.44
C THR A 199 -1.56 -4.73 -13.45
N GLU A 200 -0.57 -5.59 -13.18
CA GLU A 200 0.59 -5.81 -14.05
C GLU A 200 0.49 -7.10 -14.84
N THR A 201 -0.27 -8.07 -14.34
CA THR A 201 -0.53 -9.34 -15.03
C THR A 201 -2.02 -9.69 -14.99
N ILE A 202 -2.58 -10.04 -16.14
CA ILE A 202 -3.93 -10.58 -16.31
C ILE A 202 -3.81 -12.08 -16.54
N LEU A 203 -4.53 -12.87 -15.72
CA LEU A 203 -4.63 -14.31 -15.88
C LEU A 203 -6.03 -14.65 -16.42
N ILE A 204 -6.12 -15.41 -17.50
CA ILE A 204 -7.41 -15.79 -18.11
C ILE A 204 -7.58 -17.31 -18.08
N HIS A 205 -8.72 -17.78 -17.59
CA HIS A 205 -9.05 -19.19 -17.57
C HIS A 205 -9.11 -19.78 -18.98
N GLU A 206 -8.42 -20.89 -19.25
CA GLU A 206 -8.26 -21.48 -20.59
C GLU A 206 -9.61 -21.80 -21.27
N LYS A 207 -10.58 -22.35 -20.54
CA LYS A 207 -11.92 -22.67 -21.10
C LYS A 207 -12.70 -21.43 -21.58
N SER A 208 -12.22 -20.22 -21.29
CA SER A 208 -12.91 -18.96 -21.60
C SER A 208 -12.09 -18.00 -22.44
N LEU A 209 -10.95 -18.44 -22.99
CA LEU A 209 -10.05 -17.59 -23.77
C LEU A 209 -10.77 -16.94 -24.96
N LYS A 210 -11.57 -17.72 -25.73
CA LYS A 210 -12.32 -17.18 -26.89
C LYS A 210 -13.28 -16.07 -26.47
N LYS A 211 -13.88 -16.16 -25.27
CA LYS A 211 -14.86 -15.21 -24.75
C LYS A 211 -14.23 -13.88 -24.28
N TYR A 212 -13.10 -13.95 -23.56
CA TYR A 212 -12.57 -12.80 -22.85
C TYR A 212 -11.40 -12.11 -23.56
N THR A 213 -10.57 -12.85 -24.32
CA THR A 213 -9.32 -12.33 -24.85
C THR A 213 -9.53 -11.11 -25.74
N ASN A 214 -10.27 -11.24 -26.84
CA ASN A 214 -10.42 -10.14 -27.78
C ASN A 214 -11.15 -8.91 -27.20
N PRO A 215 -12.29 -9.04 -26.51
CA PRO A 215 -12.99 -7.87 -25.98
C PRO A 215 -12.14 -7.08 -24.95
N ILE A 216 -11.45 -7.76 -24.04
CA ILE A 216 -10.65 -7.14 -23.00
C ILE A 216 -9.38 -6.50 -23.59
N LEU A 217 -8.63 -7.27 -24.38
CA LEU A 217 -7.35 -6.81 -24.92
C LEU A 217 -7.50 -5.71 -25.98
N ASN A 218 -8.59 -5.74 -26.77
CA ASN A 218 -8.90 -4.63 -27.67
C ASN A 218 -9.23 -3.35 -26.89
N LYS A 219 -9.98 -3.43 -25.78
CA LYS A 219 -10.25 -2.27 -24.93
C LYS A 219 -8.97 -1.65 -24.37
N LEU A 220 -8.04 -2.48 -23.88
CA LEU A 220 -6.74 -2.01 -23.37
C LEU A 220 -5.89 -1.40 -24.49
N ARG A 221 -5.83 -2.05 -25.67
CA ARG A 221 -5.06 -1.57 -26.82
C ARG A 221 -5.59 -0.26 -27.38
N ASN A 222 -6.90 -0.09 -27.47
CA ASN A 222 -7.53 1.17 -27.90
C ASN A 222 -7.20 2.34 -26.95
N ASN A 223 -6.80 2.03 -25.72
CA ASN A 223 -6.25 2.99 -24.75
C ASN A 223 -4.71 2.94 -24.70
N HIS A 224 -4.05 2.61 -25.81
CA HIS A 224 -2.60 2.63 -25.99
C HIS A 224 -1.79 1.70 -25.05
N CYS A 225 -2.42 0.65 -24.51
CA CYS A 225 -1.72 -0.31 -23.66
C CYS A 225 -0.93 -1.33 -24.50
N THR A 226 0.35 -1.49 -24.20
CA THR A 226 1.19 -2.55 -24.78
C THR A 226 0.93 -3.86 -24.09
N ILE A 227 0.68 -4.92 -24.86
CA ILE A 227 0.30 -6.24 -24.36
C ILE A 227 1.45 -7.23 -24.59
N TYR A 228 1.89 -7.89 -23.53
CA TYR A 228 2.79 -9.04 -23.56
C TYR A 228 1.96 -10.31 -23.30
N ALA A 229 1.86 -11.20 -24.27
CA ALA A 229 0.95 -12.35 -24.21
C ALA A 229 1.70 -13.69 -24.33
N ASP A 230 1.21 -14.71 -23.61
CA ASP A 230 1.68 -16.08 -23.83
C ASP A 230 1.25 -16.62 -25.21
N SER A 231 1.73 -17.80 -25.58
CA SER A 231 1.46 -18.40 -26.89
C SER A 231 -0.01 -18.70 -27.12
N LYS A 232 -0.77 -19.13 -26.10
CA LYS A 232 -2.22 -19.46 -26.23
C LYS A 232 -3.05 -18.19 -26.43
N ILE A 233 -2.76 -17.14 -25.68
CA ILE A 233 -3.40 -15.82 -25.83
C ILE A 233 -3.11 -15.26 -27.21
N LYS A 234 -1.85 -15.30 -27.67
CA LYS A 234 -1.44 -14.81 -29.00
C LYS A 234 -2.16 -15.50 -30.16
N LYS A 235 -2.42 -16.79 -30.06
CA LYS A 235 -3.17 -17.54 -31.07
C LYS A 235 -4.62 -17.06 -31.22
N ILE A 236 -5.21 -16.51 -30.17
CA ILE A 236 -6.62 -16.10 -30.14
C ILE A 236 -6.77 -14.59 -30.34
N PHE A 237 -5.81 -13.81 -29.85
CA PHE A 237 -5.87 -12.35 -29.94
C PHE A 237 -5.57 -11.87 -31.35
N LYS A 238 -6.59 -11.25 -31.99
CA LYS A 238 -6.48 -10.74 -33.36
C LYS A 238 -5.69 -9.42 -33.48
N GLY A 239 -5.35 -8.78 -32.34
CA GLY A 239 -4.63 -7.52 -32.32
C GLY A 239 -3.11 -7.71 -32.15
N LYS A 240 -2.36 -6.60 -32.23
CA LYS A 240 -0.91 -6.60 -32.03
C LYS A 240 -0.56 -6.86 -30.57
N SER A 241 0.28 -7.88 -30.31
CA SER A 241 0.86 -8.18 -28.99
C SER A 241 2.29 -8.68 -29.14
N LEU A 242 3.08 -8.48 -28.11
CA LEU A 242 4.45 -9.00 -27.98
C LEU A 242 4.42 -10.35 -27.27
N SER A 243 5.40 -11.21 -27.54
CA SER A 243 5.54 -12.46 -26.81
C SER A 243 6.03 -12.19 -25.38
N ALA A 244 5.29 -12.69 -24.41
CA ALA A 244 5.71 -12.65 -23.01
C ALA A 244 6.91 -13.59 -22.81
N LYS A 245 7.90 -13.10 -22.06
CA LYS A 245 9.07 -13.85 -21.58
C LYS A 245 8.93 -14.07 -20.08
N GLU A 246 9.70 -14.98 -19.50
CA GLU A 246 9.63 -15.29 -18.07
C GLU A 246 9.71 -14.04 -17.17
N LYS A 247 10.64 -13.12 -17.49
CA LYS A 247 10.78 -11.85 -16.76
C LYS A 247 9.55 -10.97 -16.75
N ASN A 248 8.65 -11.09 -17.73
CA ASN A 248 7.44 -10.26 -17.78
C ASN A 248 6.47 -10.59 -16.65
N TRP A 249 6.48 -11.83 -16.13
CA TRP A 249 5.62 -12.24 -15.03
C TRP A 249 6.02 -11.61 -13.69
N SER A 250 7.30 -11.22 -13.55
CA SER A 250 7.85 -10.56 -12.36
C SER A 250 8.25 -9.10 -12.62
N THR A 251 7.53 -8.41 -13.54
CA THR A 251 7.82 -7.02 -13.89
C THR A 251 6.69 -6.10 -13.43
N GLU A 252 7.03 -5.13 -12.59
CA GLU A 252 6.19 -3.95 -12.33
C GLU A 252 6.46 -2.91 -13.41
N TYR A 253 5.50 -2.72 -14.34
CA TYR A 253 5.69 -1.82 -15.49
C TYR A 253 5.54 -0.34 -15.15
N LEU A 254 4.66 0.01 -14.21
CA LEU A 254 4.31 1.39 -13.84
C LEU A 254 3.98 2.28 -15.06
N SER A 255 3.40 1.69 -16.08
CA SER A 255 3.08 2.31 -17.37
C SER A 255 1.94 1.56 -18.06
N ALA A 256 1.45 2.06 -19.19
CA ALA A 256 0.43 1.37 -20.00
C ALA A 256 1.00 0.12 -20.71
N LYS A 257 1.46 -0.84 -19.93
CA LYS A 257 1.96 -2.15 -20.35
C LYS A 257 1.39 -3.22 -19.42
N VAL A 258 1.06 -4.40 -19.96
CA VAL A 258 0.47 -5.48 -19.17
C VAL A 258 0.89 -6.84 -19.73
N SER A 259 1.13 -7.80 -18.84
CA SER A 259 1.33 -9.20 -19.19
C SER A 259 -0.01 -9.94 -19.16
N VAL A 260 -0.21 -10.89 -20.08
CA VAL A 260 -1.45 -11.68 -20.16
C VAL A 260 -1.09 -13.15 -20.33
N LYS A 261 -1.60 -14.00 -19.44
CA LYS A 261 -1.33 -15.43 -19.41
C LYS A 261 -2.62 -16.25 -19.31
N SER A 262 -2.64 -17.37 -20.01
CA SER A 262 -3.67 -18.40 -19.87
C SER A 262 -3.36 -19.30 -18.68
N VAL A 263 -4.37 -19.70 -17.92
CA VAL A 263 -4.26 -20.63 -16.79
C VAL A 263 -5.38 -21.67 -16.84
N LYS A 264 -5.10 -22.90 -16.45
CA LYS A 264 -6.05 -24.01 -16.51
C LYS A 264 -7.24 -23.84 -15.56
N ASN A 265 -6.99 -23.28 -14.39
CA ASN A 265 -7.98 -23.12 -13.32
C ASN A 265 -7.51 -22.11 -12.26
N VAL A 266 -8.32 -21.91 -11.22
CA VAL A 266 -8.01 -21.02 -10.08
C VAL A 266 -6.78 -21.46 -9.30
N ILE A 267 -6.48 -22.75 -9.21
CA ILE A 267 -5.31 -23.27 -8.50
C ILE A 267 -4.03 -22.82 -9.21
N GLU A 268 -3.98 -22.99 -10.54
CA GLU A 268 -2.84 -22.50 -11.33
C GLU A 268 -2.70 -20.98 -11.27
N ALA A 269 -3.83 -20.24 -11.27
CA ALA A 269 -3.80 -18.79 -11.08
C ALA A 269 -3.18 -18.40 -9.74
N VAL A 270 -3.62 -19.01 -8.64
CA VAL A 270 -3.07 -18.78 -7.29
C VAL A 270 -1.59 -19.15 -7.23
N ASN A 271 -1.19 -20.27 -7.80
CA ASN A 271 0.22 -20.69 -7.83
C ASN A 271 1.09 -19.69 -8.62
N HIS A 272 0.59 -19.20 -9.76
CA HIS A 272 1.27 -18.17 -10.53
C HIS A 272 1.44 -16.88 -9.72
N ILE A 273 0.36 -16.39 -9.09
CA ILE A 273 0.36 -15.21 -8.25
C ILE A 273 1.33 -15.35 -7.09
N ASN A 274 1.29 -16.48 -6.38
CA ASN A 274 2.16 -16.72 -5.23
C ASN A 274 3.64 -16.89 -5.61
N LYS A 275 3.95 -17.24 -6.89
CA LYS A 275 5.31 -17.36 -7.42
C LYS A 275 5.88 -16.03 -7.89
N TYR A 276 5.10 -15.24 -8.63
CA TYR A 276 5.60 -14.04 -9.33
C TYR A 276 5.14 -12.72 -8.70
N GLY A 277 4.06 -12.74 -7.93
CA GLY A 277 3.53 -11.58 -7.21
C GLY A 277 4.40 -11.18 -6.03
N THR A 278 4.19 -9.97 -5.57
CA THR A 278 4.95 -9.34 -4.47
C THR A 278 4.13 -9.26 -3.17
N MET A 279 3.08 -10.06 -3.05
CA MET A 279 2.14 -10.06 -1.92
C MET A 279 1.42 -8.71 -1.70
N HIS A 280 1.30 -7.90 -2.75
CA HIS A 280 0.66 -6.59 -2.67
C HIS A 280 -0.87 -6.73 -2.77
N THR A 281 -1.41 -6.77 -3.98
CA THR A 281 -2.86 -6.80 -4.22
C THR A 281 -3.17 -7.68 -5.41
N ASP A 282 -4.07 -8.66 -5.23
CA ASP A 282 -4.49 -9.53 -6.32
C ASP A 282 -6.01 -9.70 -6.32
N ALA A 283 -6.59 -9.78 -7.51
CA ALA A 283 -8.03 -9.81 -7.71
C ALA A 283 -8.49 -11.02 -8.52
N ILE A 284 -9.71 -11.48 -8.23
CA ILE A 284 -10.45 -12.44 -9.03
C ILE A 284 -11.75 -11.81 -9.53
N ILE A 285 -12.09 -12.08 -10.79
CA ILE A 285 -13.40 -11.78 -11.38
C ILE A 285 -14.13 -13.08 -11.63
N SER A 286 -15.19 -13.35 -10.87
CA SER A 286 -15.98 -14.58 -10.96
C SER A 286 -17.39 -14.38 -10.40
N LYS A 287 -18.39 -15.06 -11.00
CA LYS A 287 -19.72 -15.22 -10.42
C LYS A 287 -19.81 -16.45 -9.49
N ASN A 288 -18.83 -17.36 -9.55
CA ASN A 288 -18.80 -18.54 -8.70
C ASN A 288 -18.21 -18.17 -7.33
N LYS A 289 -19.04 -18.23 -6.29
CA LYS A 289 -18.67 -17.86 -4.92
C LYS A 289 -17.60 -18.78 -4.33
N GLU A 290 -17.67 -20.09 -4.62
CA GLU A 290 -16.68 -21.07 -4.10
C GLU A 290 -15.30 -20.85 -4.71
N THR A 291 -15.25 -20.61 -6.03
CA THR A 291 -13.99 -20.26 -6.71
C THR A 291 -13.41 -18.95 -6.16
N ALA A 292 -14.25 -17.95 -5.92
CA ALA A 292 -13.82 -16.70 -5.34
C ALA A 292 -13.29 -16.88 -3.90
N LYS A 293 -14.02 -17.63 -3.06
CA LYS A 293 -13.61 -17.97 -1.68
C LYS A 293 -12.28 -18.72 -1.65
N PHE A 294 -12.11 -19.70 -2.56
CA PHE A 294 -10.84 -20.41 -2.70
C PHE A 294 -9.69 -19.45 -3.03
N PHE A 295 -9.89 -18.57 -4.02
CA PHE A 295 -8.89 -17.57 -4.40
C PHE A 295 -8.51 -16.68 -3.22
N LEU A 296 -9.50 -16.04 -2.58
CA LEU A 296 -9.29 -15.12 -1.45
C LEU A 296 -8.54 -15.79 -0.29
N LYS A 297 -8.80 -17.07 -0.03
CA LYS A 297 -8.14 -17.82 1.04
C LYS A 297 -6.69 -18.20 0.72
N ASN A 298 -6.36 -18.44 -0.56
CA ASN A 298 -5.09 -19.07 -0.92
C ASN A 298 -4.05 -18.14 -1.54
N VAL A 299 -4.41 -16.92 -1.98
CA VAL A 299 -3.42 -15.91 -2.35
C VAL A 299 -2.74 -15.36 -1.10
N LYS A 300 -1.42 -15.15 -1.19
CA LYS A 300 -0.60 -14.64 -0.06
C LYS A 300 -0.62 -13.12 0.05
N SER A 301 -1.34 -12.45 -0.82
CA SER A 301 -1.40 -10.99 -0.95
C SER A 301 -1.93 -10.32 0.31
N SER A 302 -1.45 -9.14 0.58
CA SER A 302 -1.93 -8.32 1.70
C SER A 302 -3.38 -7.89 1.49
N ILE A 303 -3.78 -7.75 0.22
CA ILE A 303 -5.13 -7.38 -0.20
C ILE A 303 -5.57 -8.38 -1.28
N ALA A 304 -6.64 -9.11 -1.00
CA ALA A 304 -7.30 -10.03 -1.94
C ALA A 304 -8.69 -9.51 -2.27
N ILE A 305 -8.99 -9.36 -3.56
CA ILE A 305 -10.18 -8.66 -4.04
C ILE A 305 -11.06 -9.58 -4.88
N HIS A 306 -12.36 -9.51 -4.69
CA HIS A 306 -13.36 -10.19 -5.52
C HIS A 306 -14.22 -9.17 -6.27
N ASN A 307 -14.28 -9.30 -7.60
CA ASN A 307 -15.13 -8.49 -8.50
C ASN A 307 -14.92 -6.98 -8.40
N SER A 308 -13.70 -6.53 -8.10
CA SER A 308 -13.36 -5.12 -8.07
C SER A 308 -11.93 -4.87 -8.57
N SER A 309 -11.60 -3.61 -8.81
CA SER A 309 -10.30 -3.17 -9.31
C SER A 309 -9.22 -3.28 -8.22
N THR A 310 -8.03 -3.72 -8.59
CA THR A 310 -6.86 -3.71 -7.69
C THR A 310 -6.48 -2.30 -7.22
N GLN A 311 -6.96 -1.27 -7.91
CA GLN A 311 -6.71 0.13 -7.54
C GLN A 311 -7.56 0.65 -6.36
N PHE A 312 -8.42 -0.18 -5.79
CA PHE A 312 -9.02 0.07 -4.47
C PHE A 312 -8.05 -0.22 -3.31
N ALA A 313 -6.85 -0.72 -3.58
CA ALA A 313 -5.77 -0.86 -2.61
C ALA A 313 -5.22 0.53 -2.21
N ASP A 314 -5.96 1.24 -1.37
CA ASP A 314 -5.70 2.62 -0.96
C ASP A 314 -6.34 2.89 0.40
N GLY A 315 -5.64 3.59 1.29
CA GLY A 315 -6.14 3.88 2.64
C GLY A 315 -7.36 4.81 2.66
N GLY A 316 -7.50 5.70 1.68
CA GLY A 316 -8.69 6.53 1.53
C GLY A 316 -9.91 5.71 1.13
N GLU A 317 -9.75 4.82 0.13
CA GLU A 317 -10.80 3.90 -0.34
C GLU A 317 -11.21 2.89 0.75
N PHE A 318 -10.30 2.52 1.65
CA PHE A 318 -10.57 1.65 2.81
C PHE A 318 -11.22 2.39 3.99
N GLY A 319 -11.45 3.69 3.87
CA GLY A 319 -12.03 4.50 4.95
C GLY A 319 -11.07 4.82 6.09
N PHE A 320 -9.76 4.67 5.87
CA PHE A 320 -8.72 4.98 6.87
C PHE A 320 -8.36 6.46 6.92
N GLY A 321 -9.02 7.30 6.10
CA GLY A 321 -8.77 8.73 5.99
C GLY A 321 -7.50 9.11 5.22
N GLY A 322 -6.59 8.19 5.10
CA GLY A 322 -5.29 8.30 4.41
C GLY A 322 -4.38 7.13 4.78
N GLU A 323 -3.19 7.11 4.21
CA GLU A 323 -2.20 6.09 4.51
C GLU A 323 -0.79 6.67 4.55
N VAL A 324 0.04 6.14 5.43
CA VAL A 324 1.48 6.40 5.43
C VAL A 324 2.16 5.59 4.32
N GLY A 325 1.61 4.45 3.97
CA GLY A 325 2.08 3.54 2.91
C GLY A 325 1.27 2.26 2.86
N ILE A 326 1.66 1.36 1.96
CA ILE A 326 1.13 0.00 1.89
C ILE A 326 2.23 -0.97 2.30
N SER A 327 1.89 -1.96 3.14
CA SER A 327 2.83 -2.97 3.62
C SER A 327 2.52 -4.34 3.04
N THR A 328 3.56 -5.02 2.56
CA THR A 328 3.51 -6.42 2.15
C THR A 328 4.21 -7.36 3.13
N ASN A 329 4.61 -6.85 4.30
CA ASN A 329 5.26 -7.63 5.35
C ASN A 329 4.33 -8.77 5.80
N LYS A 330 4.90 -9.89 6.25
CA LYS A 330 4.12 -10.96 6.87
C LYS A 330 3.69 -10.59 8.30
N LEU A 331 4.55 -9.90 9.03
CA LEU A 331 4.21 -9.33 10.33
C LEU A 331 3.35 -8.07 10.15
N PRO A 332 2.36 -7.83 11.03
CA PRO A 332 1.55 -6.61 10.99
C PRO A 332 2.39 -5.33 11.10
N PRO A 333 1.91 -4.23 10.48
CA PRO A 333 0.69 -4.14 9.69
C PRO A 333 0.87 -4.66 8.25
N ARG A 334 -0.24 -5.09 7.63
CA ARG A 334 -0.32 -5.50 6.23
C ARG A 334 -1.42 -4.74 5.51
N GLY A 335 -1.23 -4.49 4.20
CA GLY A 335 -2.14 -3.64 3.41
C GLY A 335 -1.90 -2.16 3.65
N PRO A 336 -2.89 -1.28 3.42
CA PRO A 336 -2.78 0.15 3.68
C PRO A 336 -2.51 0.41 5.18
N VAL A 337 -1.51 1.23 5.45
CA VAL A 337 -1.10 1.62 6.80
C VAL A 337 -1.73 2.97 7.13
N GLY A 338 -2.94 2.95 7.62
CA GLY A 338 -3.67 4.12 8.10
C GLY A 338 -3.55 4.32 9.61
N LEU A 339 -4.47 5.11 10.18
CA LEU A 339 -4.42 5.51 11.58
C LEU A 339 -4.35 4.33 12.56
N ASN A 340 -5.23 3.34 12.39
CA ASN A 340 -5.32 2.16 13.29
C ASN A 340 -4.14 1.19 13.17
N GLN A 341 -3.32 1.31 12.11
CA GLN A 341 -2.13 0.51 11.91
C GLN A 341 -0.86 1.17 12.48
N LEU A 342 -0.98 2.40 12.98
CA LEU A 342 0.10 3.15 13.63
C LEU A 342 0.08 3.03 15.15
N VAL A 343 -0.63 2.04 15.68
CA VAL A 343 -0.60 1.67 17.10
C VAL A 343 -0.14 0.23 17.27
N THR A 344 0.42 -0.06 18.43
CA THR A 344 0.67 -1.41 18.91
C THR A 344 -0.20 -1.66 20.14
N TYR A 345 0.09 -2.65 20.95
CA TYR A 345 -0.67 -2.93 22.16
C TYR A 345 0.23 -3.38 23.30
N LYS A 346 -0.25 -3.16 24.52
CA LYS A 346 0.27 -3.79 25.75
C LYS A 346 -0.81 -4.65 26.40
N TYR A 347 -0.39 -5.55 27.28
CA TYR A 347 -1.31 -6.24 28.18
C TYR A 347 -1.35 -5.50 29.51
N GLU A 348 -2.56 -5.22 29.99
CA GLU A 348 -2.82 -4.76 31.35
C GLU A 348 -3.41 -5.91 32.13
N VAL A 349 -2.78 -6.26 33.27
CA VAL A 349 -3.17 -7.37 34.15
C VAL A 349 -3.65 -6.77 35.45
N LEU A 350 -4.94 -6.91 35.71
CA LEU A 350 -5.59 -6.38 36.92
C LEU A 350 -5.84 -7.52 37.90
N GLY A 351 -5.19 -7.46 39.03
CA GLY A 351 -5.27 -8.45 40.09
C GLY A 351 -5.76 -7.85 41.42
N SER A 352 -5.91 -8.70 42.41
CA SER A 352 -6.28 -8.38 43.80
C SER A 352 -5.36 -9.09 44.81
N GLY A 353 -4.10 -9.28 44.47
CA GLY A 353 -3.09 -9.94 45.31
C GLY A 353 -2.76 -11.39 44.94
N GLN A 354 -3.14 -11.85 43.74
CA GLN A 354 -2.78 -13.19 43.28
C GLN A 354 -1.26 -13.33 43.14
N ILE A 355 -0.75 -14.45 43.68
CA ILE A 355 0.66 -14.90 43.57
C ILE A 355 0.73 -16.12 42.65
N ARG A 356 1.90 -16.34 42.05
CA ARG A 356 2.21 -17.56 41.31
C ARG A 356 3.01 -18.50 42.20
N ASN A 357 2.50 -19.74 42.36
CA ASN A 357 3.21 -20.82 43.04
C ASN A 357 4.28 -21.39 42.10
#